data_f4d5d2fe3456ff287972cbc042b6e77a
#
_entry.id   f4d5d2fe3456ff287972cbc042b6e77a
#
_cell.length_a   1.000
_cell.length_b   1.000
_cell.length_c   1.000
_cell.angle_alpha   90.00
_cell.angle_beta   90.00
_cell.angle_gamma   90.00
#
_symmetry.space_group_name_H-M   'P 1'
#
loop_
_entity.id
_entity.type
_entity.pdbx_description
1 polymer ?
#
loop_
_entity_poly.entity_id
_entity_poly.type
_entity_poly.pdbx_seq_one_letter_code
_entity_poly.pdbx_strand_id
1 'polypeptide(L)'
;MKISLSSENVIQYLYDTGLFSSQDSPSPESDLPKTTIDNHIFLVKLSGNRQVIIKQETPNGEYPSNYQFWNEWVFHQLLVQFPLLGNIPAIASLLLHFDAENSILVCTFLSEYMELEEFYKNRSIFPLEIATSIGSALACLHRSTFQKQEYRDFIDTAPEGELRYNYYNPVQGISSLTQQVWGKIPTAALEFHALYQQYEELESAIADLSYHWKPCCLTHNDLQLDNILVHSRWQNLDDCLVRFKQWGVYAWGDPAFDLGTLLASYLQIWLSSLVVDSSLDLEESLDLALISLDTVQPSLIAIMRTYLQIFPMVLEYFPQFIIRVVQFTGLALIHYIQKCINYYKYFDKTHLSMLEVGKKLLTMPENSLLNIFGTSPQEILPSVIGVKIGVKTYSKKNGRETDRQIAPIYYPKTRLRGC
;
A
#
# COMPACT_ATOMS: atom_id res chain seq x y z
N MET A 1 23.84 26.45 -6.24
CA MET A 1 24.62 25.23 -5.90
C MET A 1 23.70 24.38 -5.02
N LYS A 2 23.36 23.15 -5.41
CA LYS A 2 22.49 22.31 -4.58
C LYS A 2 23.14 22.05 -3.23
N ILE A 3 22.40 22.23 -2.16
CA ILE A 3 22.86 21.95 -0.80
C ILE A 3 22.86 20.40 -0.63
N SER A 4 23.96 19.82 -0.14
CA SER A 4 23.98 18.44 0.33
C SER A 4 23.97 18.46 1.85
N LEU A 5 22.94 17.86 2.45
CA LEU A 5 22.81 17.77 3.90
C LEU A 5 23.78 16.76 4.49
N SER A 6 24.30 17.10 5.65
CA SER A 6 25.16 16.27 6.49
C SER A 6 24.80 16.49 7.96
N SER A 7 25.35 15.67 8.86
CA SER A 7 25.20 15.89 10.30
C SER A 7 25.74 17.24 10.78
N GLU A 8 26.66 17.86 10.03
CA GLU A 8 27.28 19.13 10.38
C GLU A 8 26.43 20.34 10.00
N ASN A 9 25.62 20.27 8.91
CA ASN A 9 24.89 21.39 8.35
C ASN A 9 23.36 21.28 8.45
N VAL A 10 22.80 20.12 8.77
CA VAL A 10 21.34 19.91 8.81
C VAL A 10 20.64 20.83 9.81
N ILE A 11 21.26 21.10 10.96
CA ILE A 11 20.71 22.00 11.99
C ILE A 11 20.72 23.44 11.49
N GLN A 12 21.80 23.89 10.87
CA GLN A 12 21.86 25.23 10.29
C GLN A 12 20.82 25.41 9.19
N TYR A 13 20.65 24.40 8.32
CA TYR A 13 19.59 24.39 7.31
C TYR A 13 18.19 24.61 7.92
N LEU A 14 17.87 23.95 9.04
CA LEU A 14 16.59 24.10 9.70
C LEU A 14 16.38 25.51 10.32
N TYR A 15 17.46 26.17 10.74
CA TYR A 15 17.41 27.58 11.16
C TYR A 15 17.22 28.52 9.96
N ASP A 16 17.95 28.30 8.87
CA ASP A 16 17.90 29.14 7.67
C ASP A 16 16.53 29.08 6.99
N THR A 17 15.83 27.95 7.07
CA THR A 17 14.44 27.81 6.59
C THR A 17 13.39 28.41 7.52
N GLY A 18 13.77 28.88 8.70
CA GLY A 18 12.83 29.44 9.70
C GLY A 18 11.95 28.40 10.39
N LEU A 19 12.21 27.10 10.17
CA LEU A 19 11.50 26.01 10.85
C LEU A 19 11.87 25.94 12.33
N PHE A 20 13.06 26.42 12.68
CA PHE A 20 13.56 26.52 14.04
C PHE A 20 13.78 27.96 14.44
N SER A 21 13.50 28.23 15.71
CA SER A 21 13.83 29.50 16.37
C SER A 21 15.01 29.30 17.33
N SER A 22 15.61 30.37 17.77
CA SER A 22 16.66 30.36 18.82
C SER A 22 16.24 29.68 20.13
N GLN A 23 14.93 29.46 20.33
CA GLN A 23 14.37 28.75 21.49
C GLN A 23 14.34 27.23 21.28
N ASP A 24 14.48 26.77 20.07
CA ASP A 24 14.48 25.35 19.69
C ASP A 24 15.90 24.79 19.71
N SER A 25 16.53 24.70 20.89
CA SER A 25 17.86 24.13 21.02
C SER A 25 17.85 22.64 20.63
N PRO A 26 18.63 22.23 19.62
CA PRO A 26 18.73 20.80 19.28
C PRO A 26 19.40 20.03 20.44
N SER A 27 18.89 18.84 20.72
CA SER A 27 19.50 17.96 21.70
C SER A 27 20.81 17.39 21.12
N PRO A 28 21.89 17.26 21.94
CA PRO A 28 23.13 16.62 21.51
C PRO A 28 22.99 15.12 21.17
N GLU A 29 21.85 14.51 21.47
CA GLU A 29 21.52 13.12 21.13
C GLU A 29 20.84 12.97 19.76
N SER A 30 21.01 13.91 18.81
CA SER A 30 20.55 13.70 17.46
C SER A 30 21.26 12.47 16.86
N ASP A 31 20.46 11.43 16.57
CA ASP A 31 20.97 10.19 15.99
C ASP A 31 21.72 10.47 14.71
N LEU A 32 22.77 9.67 14.46
CA LEU A 32 23.54 9.71 13.22
C LEU A 32 22.64 9.52 12.00
N PRO A 33 22.94 10.18 10.89
CA PRO A 33 22.15 10.07 9.67
C PRO A 33 22.04 8.60 9.24
N LYS A 34 20.81 8.13 9.05
CA LYS A 34 20.56 6.86 8.38
C LYS A 34 20.53 7.13 6.88
N THR A 35 21.50 6.60 6.16
CA THR A 35 21.51 6.66 4.70
C THR A 35 20.81 5.41 4.19
N THR A 36 19.74 5.59 3.43
CA THR A 36 19.16 4.54 2.60
C THR A 36 19.77 4.59 1.21
N ILE A 37 19.47 3.63 0.35
CA ILE A 37 20.02 3.59 -1.03
C ILE A 37 19.66 4.86 -1.80
N ASP A 38 18.45 5.40 -1.57
CA ASP A 38 17.90 6.51 -2.34
C ASP A 38 17.89 7.86 -1.60
N ASN A 39 18.03 7.86 -0.27
CA ASN A 39 17.83 9.05 0.53
C ASN A 39 18.79 9.17 1.72
N HIS A 40 19.24 10.40 1.99
CA HIS A 40 19.78 10.77 3.29
C HIS A 40 18.66 11.09 4.27
N ILE A 41 18.64 10.43 5.42
CA ILE A 41 17.60 10.61 6.44
C ILE A 41 18.26 11.07 7.74
N PHE A 42 17.79 12.20 8.28
CA PHE A 42 18.24 12.77 9.55
C PHE A 42 17.07 12.83 10.53
N LEU A 43 17.27 12.37 11.76
CA LEU A 43 16.34 12.57 12.85
C LEU A 43 16.91 13.62 13.80
N VAL A 44 16.20 14.74 13.97
CA VAL A 44 16.60 15.83 14.85
C VAL A 44 15.61 15.96 16.01
N LYS A 45 16.13 15.84 17.23
CA LYS A 45 15.38 16.03 18.46
C LYS A 45 15.47 17.51 18.89
N LEU A 46 14.35 18.08 19.25
CA LEU A 46 14.19 19.48 19.66
C LEU A 46 13.79 19.58 21.13
N SER A 47 13.95 20.78 21.69
CA SER A 47 13.41 21.11 22.99
C SER A 47 11.88 20.86 23.06
N GLY A 48 11.37 20.43 24.20
CA GLY A 48 9.94 20.15 24.38
C GLY A 48 9.44 18.84 23.76
N ASN A 49 10.33 17.84 23.63
CA ASN A 49 10.03 16.49 23.10
C ASN A 49 9.53 16.46 21.64
N ARG A 50 9.72 17.56 20.89
CA ARG A 50 9.45 17.60 19.44
C ARG A 50 10.57 16.93 18.68
N GLN A 51 10.23 16.18 17.63
CA GLN A 51 11.19 15.54 16.75
C GLN A 51 10.79 15.76 15.30
N VAL A 52 11.78 15.95 14.44
CA VAL A 52 11.59 16.07 13.00
C VAL A 52 12.47 15.09 12.25
N ILE A 53 11.95 14.58 11.16
CA ILE A 53 12.68 13.77 10.21
C ILE A 53 12.91 14.59 8.93
N ILE A 54 14.16 14.65 8.50
CA ILE A 54 14.57 15.33 7.29
C ILE A 54 15.02 14.26 6.30
N LYS A 55 14.47 14.30 5.10
CA LYS A 55 14.82 13.41 4.00
C LYS A 55 15.37 14.24 2.85
N GLN A 56 16.48 13.81 2.26
CA GLN A 56 17.02 14.41 1.04
C GLN A 56 17.29 13.33 0.01
N GLU A 57 16.84 13.54 -1.23
CA GLU A 57 17.16 12.64 -2.34
C GLU A 57 18.67 12.68 -2.62
N THR A 58 19.31 11.50 -2.80
CA THR A 58 20.71 11.42 -3.16
C THR A 58 20.91 11.82 -4.63
N PRO A 59 21.87 12.72 -4.96
CA PRO A 59 22.05 13.21 -6.32
C PRO A 59 22.51 12.14 -7.33
N ASN A 60 22.96 11.00 -6.86
CA ASN A 60 23.59 9.94 -7.66
C ASN A 60 22.74 8.66 -7.74
N GLY A 61 21.43 8.72 -7.48
CA GLY A 61 20.57 7.57 -7.73
C GLY A 61 20.67 7.16 -9.21
N GLU A 62 20.96 5.88 -9.49
CA GLU A 62 20.93 5.31 -10.85
C GLU A 62 19.56 5.43 -11.52
N TYR A 63 18.57 5.90 -10.76
CA TYR A 63 17.20 6.14 -11.20
C TYR A 63 16.93 7.65 -11.21
N PRO A 64 16.25 8.17 -12.25
CA PRO A 64 15.79 9.55 -12.23
C PRO A 64 14.97 9.77 -10.97
N SER A 65 15.18 10.92 -10.30
CA SER A 65 14.38 11.30 -9.14
C SER A 65 12.91 11.12 -9.49
N ASN A 66 12.22 10.19 -8.84
CA ASN A 66 10.83 9.82 -9.16
C ASN A 66 9.84 10.89 -8.72
N TYR A 67 10.30 12.13 -8.46
CA TYR A 67 9.46 13.21 -7.95
C TYR A 67 8.65 12.83 -6.70
N GLN A 68 9.09 11.82 -5.93
CA GLN A 68 8.32 11.32 -4.78
C GLN A 68 8.13 12.39 -3.70
N PHE A 69 9.16 13.18 -3.41
CA PHE A 69 9.06 14.26 -2.43
C PHE A 69 8.17 15.40 -2.91
N TRP A 70 8.24 15.70 -4.20
CA TRP A 70 7.31 16.64 -4.81
C TRP A 70 5.86 16.14 -4.71
N ASN A 71 5.59 14.88 -5.02
CA ASN A 71 4.27 14.29 -4.93
C ASN A 71 3.77 14.28 -3.47
N GLU A 72 4.64 13.99 -2.49
CA GLU A 72 4.29 14.03 -1.07
C GLU A 72 3.91 15.47 -0.64
N TRP A 73 4.60 16.48 -1.16
CA TRP A 73 4.21 17.88 -0.99
C TRP A 73 2.88 18.21 -1.68
N VAL A 74 2.65 17.75 -2.91
CA VAL A 74 1.37 17.95 -3.62
C VAL A 74 0.22 17.26 -2.88
N PHE A 75 0.44 16.09 -2.31
CA PHE A 75 -0.53 15.43 -1.43
C PHE A 75 -0.86 16.29 -0.20
N HIS A 76 0.13 16.92 0.43
CA HIS A 76 -0.10 17.88 1.50
C HIS A 76 -0.98 19.05 1.02
N GLN A 77 -0.72 19.62 -0.16
CA GLN A 77 -1.54 20.68 -0.75
C GLN A 77 -2.98 20.19 -1.02
N LEU A 78 -3.15 18.94 -1.45
CA LEU A 78 -4.48 18.33 -1.60
C LEU A 78 -5.25 18.31 -0.28
N LEU A 79 -4.60 17.94 0.83
CA LEU A 79 -5.25 17.95 2.15
C LEU A 79 -5.60 19.37 2.63
N VAL A 80 -4.81 20.37 2.28
CA VAL A 80 -5.11 21.80 2.54
C VAL A 80 -6.30 22.26 1.69
N GLN A 81 -6.34 21.89 0.42
CA GLN A 81 -7.43 22.23 -0.51
C GLN A 81 -8.75 21.54 -0.13
N PHE A 82 -8.68 20.32 0.38
CA PHE A 82 -9.83 19.50 0.75
C PHE A 82 -9.80 19.09 2.24
N PRO A 83 -10.15 20.02 3.16
CA PRO A 83 -10.02 19.79 4.61
C PRO A 83 -10.83 18.59 5.13
N LEU A 84 -11.88 18.17 4.41
CA LEU A 84 -12.66 16.98 4.78
C LEU A 84 -11.83 15.69 4.78
N LEU A 85 -10.82 15.60 3.91
CA LEU A 85 -9.88 14.47 3.94
C LEU A 85 -8.97 14.54 5.17
N GLY A 86 -8.57 15.71 5.59
CA GLY A 86 -7.77 15.94 6.80
C GLY A 86 -8.46 15.49 8.10
N ASN A 87 -9.79 15.30 8.06
CA ASN A 87 -10.54 14.73 9.18
C ASN A 87 -10.36 13.21 9.34
N ILE A 88 -9.69 12.54 8.39
CA ILE A 88 -9.30 11.13 8.53
C ILE A 88 -7.92 11.10 9.22
N PRO A 89 -7.83 10.76 10.52
CA PRO A 89 -6.57 10.90 11.26
C PRO A 89 -5.42 10.12 10.62
N ALA A 90 -5.71 8.96 10.02
CA ALA A 90 -4.71 8.09 9.42
C ALA A 90 -3.96 8.72 8.23
N ILE A 91 -4.56 9.71 7.54
CA ILE A 91 -3.95 10.36 6.37
C ILE A 91 -3.49 11.79 6.62
N ALA A 92 -3.62 12.28 7.87
CA ALA A 92 -3.18 13.63 8.21
C ALA A 92 -1.70 13.84 7.86
N SER A 93 -1.41 14.88 7.12
CA SER A 93 -0.04 15.18 6.69
C SER A 93 0.89 15.45 7.87
N LEU A 94 2.08 14.90 7.79
CA LEU A 94 3.18 15.16 8.71
C LEU A 94 4.18 16.17 8.14
N LEU A 95 3.95 16.66 6.93
CA LEU A 95 4.85 17.58 6.24
C LEU A 95 4.88 18.95 6.93
N LEU A 96 6.09 19.46 7.18
CA LEU A 96 6.36 20.79 7.71
C LEU A 96 6.93 21.73 6.65
N HIS A 97 7.80 21.19 5.77
CA HIS A 97 8.49 21.99 4.77
C HIS A 97 8.94 21.12 3.60
N PHE A 98 8.95 21.71 2.41
CA PHE A 98 9.49 21.12 1.21
C PHE A 98 10.37 22.13 0.47
N ASP A 99 11.62 21.77 0.24
CA ASP A 99 12.58 22.50 -0.56
C ASP A 99 12.72 21.84 -1.92
N ALA A 100 12.04 22.37 -2.91
CA ALA A 100 12.02 21.82 -4.26
C ALA A 100 13.39 21.91 -4.97
N GLU A 101 14.16 22.97 -4.67
CA GLU A 101 15.48 23.19 -5.31
C GLU A 101 16.50 22.13 -4.87
N ASN A 102 16.49 21.77 -3.60
CA ASN A 102 17.44 20.83 -3.00
C ASN A 102 16.88 19.42 -2.81
N SER A 103 15.59 19.18 -3.19
CA SER A 103 14.88 17.91 -2.97
C SER A 103 14.92 17.48 -1.50
N ILE A 104 14.56 18.40 -0.59
CA ILE A 104 14.55 18.16 0.85
C ILE A 104 13.11 18.21 1.38
N LEU A 105 12.73 17.20 2.12
CA LEU A 105 11.44 17.07 2.78
C LEU A 105 11.63 17.06 4.30
N VAL A 106 10.94 17.92 5.02
CA VAL A 106 10.96 17.97 6.48
C VAL A 106 9.58 17.62 7.02
N CYS A 107 9.51 16.58 7.86
CA CYS A 107 8.28 16.08 8.43
C CYS A 107 8.36 16.00 9.97
N THR A 108 7.20 16.09 10.62
CA THR A 108 7.07 15.73 12.03
C THR A 108 7.40 14.27 12.22
N PHE A 109 8.25 13.93 13.17
CA PHE A 109 8.48 12.56 13.60
C PHE A 109 7.59 12.23 14.79
N LEU A 110 6.84 11.15 14.67
CA LEU A 110 5.90 10.70 15.68
C LEU A 110 6.56 9.64 16.57
N SER A 111 7.19 10.07 17.67
CA SER A 111 7.93 9.17 18.59
C SER A 111 7.06 8.11 19.30
N GLU A 112 5.74 8.36 19.37
CA GLU A 112 4.79 7.41 19.97
C GLU A 112 4.30 6.35 18.97
N TYR A 113 4.74 6.42 17.71
CA TYR A 113 4.39 5.47 16.67
C TYR A 113 5.61 4.67 16.23
N MET A 114 5.37 3.45 15.78
CA MET A 114 6.35 2.57 15.13
C MET A 114 5.78 2.03 13.82
N GLU A 115 6.63 1.57 12.92
CA GLU A 115 6.20 0.89 11.70
C GLU A 115 5.48 -0.41 12.04
N LEU A 116 4.36 -0.66 11.36
CA LEU A 116 3.54 -1.84 11.63
C LEU A 116 4.29 -3.14 11.29
N GLU A 117 5.13 -3.12 10.27
CA GLU A 117 5.99 -4.25 9.94
C GLU A 117 6.92 -4.59 11.10
N GLU A 118 7.58 -3.59 11.70
CA GLU A 118 8.45 -3.76 12.86
C GLU A 118 7.65 -4.24 14.09
N PHE A 119 6.45 -3.69 14.30
CA PHE A 119 5.57 -4.13 15.38
C PHE A 119 5.26 -5.62 15.30
N TYR A 120 4.89 -6.13 14.11
CA TYR A 120 4.59 -7.54 13.91
C TYR A 120 5.83 -8.44 14.04
N LYS A 121 6.96 -8.03 13.46
CA LYS A 121 8.24 -8.75 13.56
C LYS A 121 8.70 -8.91 15.02
N ASN A 122 8.56 -7.85 15.84
CA ASN A 122 9.02 -7.85 17.20
C ASN A 122 8.09 -8.56 18.19
N ARG A 123 6.79 -8.61 17.89
CA ARG A 123 5.78 -9.10 18.84
C ARG A 123 5.10 -10.39 18.42
N SER A 124 5.11 -10.73 17.15
CA SER A 124 4.42 -11.91 16.57
C SER A 124 2.94 -12.00 16.96
N ILE A 125 2.27 -10.86 17.19
CA ILE A 125 0.84 -10.76 17.50
C ILE A 125 0.16 -9.89 16.45
N PHE A 126 -1.09 -10.23 16.09
CA PHE A 126 -1.86 -9.57 15.03
C PHE A 126 -3.21 -9.07 15.58
N PRO A 127 -3.23 -7.95 16.33
CA PRO A 127 -4.46 -7.44 16.94
C PRO A 127 -5.50 -7.03 15.90
N LEU A 128 -6.73 -7.48 16.10
CA LEU A 128 -7.84 -7.17 15.17
C LEU A 128 -8.22 -5.69 15.17
N GLU A 129 -7.99 -4.99 16.28
CA GLU A 129 -8.23 -3.56 16.41
C GLU A 129 -7.36 -2.77 15.43
N ILE A 130 -6.09 -3.16 15.24
CA ILE A 130 -5.18 -2.55 14.27
C ILE A 130 -5.69 -2.82 12.85
N ALA A 131 -6.00 -4.08 12.53
CA ALA A 131 -6.52 -4.47 11.22
C ALA A 131 -7.83 -3.74 10.89
N THR A 132 -8.76 -3.66 11.84
CA THR A 132 -10.03 -2.94 11.72
C THR A 132 -9.80 -1.44 11.48
N SER A 133 -8.86 -0.82 12.21
CA SER A 133 -8.52 0.60 12.05
C SER A 133 -7.95 0.89 10.66
N ILE A 134 -7.07 0.02 10.14
CA ILE A 134 -6.54 0.14 8.77
C ILE A 134 -7.65 0.04 7.73
N GLY A 135 -8.50 -0.99 7.82
CA GLY A 135 -9.64 -1.18 6.92
C GLY A 135 -10.60 0.00 6.94
N SER A 136 -10.85 0.58 8.14
CA SER A 136 -11.68 1.76 8.32
C SER A 136 -11.08 3.01 7.65
N ALA A 137 -9.80 3.29 7.94
CA ALA A 137 -9.12 4.46 7.40
C ALA A 137 -9.06 4.42 5.86
N LEU A 138 -8.74 3.26 5.30
CA LEU A 138 -8.65 3.08 3.85
C LEU A 138 -10.04 3.20 3.19
N ALA A 139 -11.08 2.61 3.79
CA ALA A 139 -12.44 2.75 3.31
C ALA A 139 -12.93 4.19 3.36
N CYS A 140 -12.63 4.94 4.42
CA CYS A 140 -12.96 6.35 4.53
C CYS A 140 -12.29 7.18 3.45
N LEU A 141 -11.00 6.96 3.18
CA LEU A 141 -10.27 7.62 2.10
C LEU A 141 -10.92 7.37 0.74
N HIS A 142 -11.07 6.09 0.38
CA HIS A 142 -11.61 5.71 -0.93
C HIS A 142 -13.05 6.21 -1.12
N ARG A 143 -13.93 5.99 -0.13
CA ARG A 143 -15.33 6.46 -0.18
C ARG A 143 -15.43 7.98 -0.29
N SER A 144 -14.58 8.70 0.44
CA SER A 144 -14.61 10.18 0.45
C SER A 144 -14.21 10.79 -0.87
N THR A 145 -13.42 10.09 -1.67
CA THR A 145 -12.92 10.54 -2.99
C THR A 145 -13.60 9.83 -4.16
N PHE A 146 -14.41 8.80 -3.90
CA PHE A 146 -15.01 7.94 -4.92
C PHE A 146 -15.80 8.73 -5.96
N GLN A 147 -15.39 8.59 -7.24
CA GLN A 147 -15.99 9.25 -8.41
C GLN A 147 -16.11 10.78 -8.32
N LYS A 148 -15.34 11.42 -7.45
CA LYS A 148 -15.38 12.86 -7.32
C LYS A 148 -14.34 13.54 -8.20
N GLN A 149 -14.85 14.21 -9.23
CA GLN A 149 -14.03 14.81 -10.27
C GLN A 149 -13.09 15.90 -9.74
N GLU A 150 -13.48 16.63 -8.69
CA GLU A 150 -12.66 17.67 -8.09
C GLU A 150 -11.32 17.18 -7.54
N TYR A 151 -11.27 15.96 -6.99
CA TYR A 151 -10.00 15.36 -6.54
C TYR A 151 -9.16 14.88 -7.71
N ARG A 152 -9.81 14.29 -8.72
CA ARG A 152 -9.13 13.86 -9.93
C ARG A 152 -8.50 15.05 -10.65
N ASP A 153 -9.26 16.14 -10.83
CA ASP A 153 -8.78 17.36 -11.50
C ASP A 153 -7.57 17.95 -10.74
N PHE A 154 -7.59 17.92 -9.40
CA PHE A 154 -6.45 18.36 -8.60
C PHE A 154 -5.22 17.46 -8.81
N ILE A 155 -5.40 16.14 -8.87
CA ILE A 155 -4.31 15.18 -9.05
C ILE A 155 -3.71 15.30 -10.47
N ASP A 156 -4.56 15.46 -11.48
CA ASP A 156 -4.17 15.57 -12.90
C ASP A 156 -3.51 16.94 -13.19
N THR A 157 -3.85 17.98 -12.41
CA THR A 157 -3.32 19.34 -12.55
C THR A 157 -2.42 19.67 -11.37
N ALA A 158 -1.13 19.91 -11.59
CA ALA A 158 -0.25 20.38 -10.53
C ALA A 158 -0.73 21.74 -10.01
N PRO A 159 -0.46 22.11 -8.73
CA PRO A 159 -0.84 23.41 -8.16
C PRO A 159 -0.38 24.64 -8.97
N GLU A 160 0.63 24.48 -9.82
CA GLU A 160 1.18 25.49 -10.72
C GLU A 160 0.49 25.56 -12.09
N GLY A 161 -0.61 24.79 -12.30
CA GLY A 161 -1.35 24.77 -13.57
C GLY A 161 -0.74 23.90 -14.67
N GLU A 162 0.32 23.18 -14.38
CA GLU A 162 0.91 22.20 -15.30
C GLU A 162 0.18 20.87 -15.21
N LEU A 163 -0.26 20.35 -16.35
CA LEU A 163 -0.85 19.02 -16.43
C LEU A 163 0.20 17.98 -16.08
N ARG A 164 -0.03 17.24 -15.01
CA ARG A 164 0.78 16.10 -14.64
C ARG A 164 0.02 14.82 -14.95
N TYR A 165 0.51 14.07 -15.91
CA TYR A 165 0.05 12.71 -16.14
C TYR A 165 0.64 11.77 -15.08
N ASN A 166 0.14 11.84 -13.86
CA ASN A 166 0.36 10.82 -12.84
C ASN A 166 -0.54 9.61 -13.12
N TYR A 167 -0.43 9.07 -14.34
CA TYR A 167 -1.10 7.83 -14.68
C TYR A 167 -0.26 6.68 -14.13
N TYR A 168 -0.53 6.32 -12.90
CA TYR A 168 0.04 5.13 -12.31
C TYR A 168 -0.85 3.92 -12.63
N ASN A 169 -0.34 3.03 -13.46
CA ASN A 169 -0.95 1.72 -13.68
C ASN A 169 0.06 0.65 -13.19
N PRO A 170 -0.19 0.02 -12.05
CA PRO A 170 0.73 -0.95 -11.47
C PRO A 170 0.95 -2.18 -12.35
N VAL A 171 0.04 -2.42 -13.29
CA VAL A 171 0.10 -3.58 -14.18
C VAL A 171 1.09 -3.37 -15.33
N GLN A 172 1.36 -2.12 -15.71
CA GLN A 172 2.26 -1.82 -16.84
C GLN A 172 3.75 -2.02 -16.55
N GLY A 173 4.16 -2.09 -15.27
CA GLY A 173 5.56 -2.16 -14.88
C GLY A 173 6.22 -3.55 -15.02
N ILE A 174 5.46 -4.62 -15.15
CA ILE A 174 5.99 -5.99 -15.05
C ILE A 174 6.72 -6.41 -16.32
N SER A 175 6.25 -6.00 -17.50
CA SER A 175 6.90 -6.29 -18.78
C SER A 175 8.11 -5.39 -19.08
N SER A 176 8.28 -4.27 -18.38
CA SER A 176 9.34 -3.28 -18.66
C SER A 176 10.71 -3.65 -18.09
N LEU A 177 10.84 -4.72 -17.30
CA LEU A 177 12.12 -5.22 -16.80
C LEU A 177 13.13 -5.56 -17.92
N THR A 178 12.64 -5.82 -19.14
CA THR A 178 13.46 -6.17 -20.30
C THR A 178 14.04 -4.97 -21.03
N GLN A 179 13.55 -3.75 -20.86
CA GLN A 179 13.97 -2.61 -21.69
C GLN A 179 14.89 -1.59 -21.00
N GLN A 180 14.96 -1.52 -19.68
CA GLN A 180 15.71 -0.46 -18.99
C GLN A 180 17.08 -0.84 -18.45
N VAL A 181 17.53 -2.08 -18.54
CA VAL A 181 18.80 -2.54 -17.94
C VAL A 181 19.81 -2.98 -19.01
N TRP A 182 20.23 -2.04 -19.86
CA TRP A 182 21.42 -2.22 -20.69
C TRP A 182 22.67 -1.82 -19.88
N GLY A 183 23.18 -2.71 -19.05
CA GLY A 183 24.41 -2.44 -18.32
C GLY A 183 24.95 -3.66 -17.60
N LYS A 184 24.33 -4.10 -16.55
CA LYS A 184 24.64 -5.34 -15.81
C LYS A 184 23.34 -5.84 -15.19
N ILE A 185 22.61 -6.68 -15.91
CA ILE A 185 21.41 -7.35 -15.36
C ILE A 185 21.86 -8.27 -14.23
N PRO A 186 21.38 -8.11 -12.99
CA PRO A 186 21.71 -9.04 -11.91
C PRO A 186 21.31 -10.46 -12.29
N THR A 187 22.08 -11.48 -11.89
CA THR A 187 21.74 -12.89 -12.10
C THR A 187 20.34 -13.23 -11.58
N ALA A 188 19.99 -12.69 -10.41
CA ALA A 188 18.65 -12.81 -9.82
C ALA A 188 17.52 -12.33 -10.76
N ALA A 189 17.74 -11.26 -11.53
CA ALA A 189 16.76 -10.74 -12.48
C ALA A 189 16.62 -11.68 -13.69
N LEU A 190 17.72 -12.30 -14.15
CA LEU A 190 17.68 -13.29 -15.23
C LEU A 190 16.96 -14.57 -14.81
N GLU A 191 17.21 -15.04 -13.60
CA GLU A 191 16.53 -16.22 -13.03
C GLU A 191 15.03 -15.98 -12.88
N PHE A 192 14.63 -14.85 -12.31
CA PHE A 192 13.23 -14.47 -12.21
C PHE A 192 12.57 -14.37 -13.58
N HIS A 193 13.21 -13.70 -14.54
CA HIS A 193 12.67 -13.53 -15.89
C HIS A 193 12.51 -14.86 -16.63
N ALA A 194 13.48 -15.76 -16.52
CA ALA A 194 13.40 -17.08 -17.12
C ALA A 194 12.23 -17.91 -16.58
N LEU A 195 11.95 -17.81 -15.28
CA LEU A 195 10.78 -18.45 -14.65
C LEU A 195 9.48 -17.77 -15.06
N TYR A 196 9.43 -16.43 -15.04
CA TYR A 196 8.25 -15.68 -15.43
C TYR A 196 7.80 -16.00 -16.87
N GLN A 197 8.74 -16.13 -17.81
CA GLN A 197 8.44 -16.49 -19.20
C GLN A 197 7.88 -17.89 -19.38
N GLN A 198 8.03 -18.80 -18.42
CA GLN A 198 7.45 -20.12 -18.47
C GLN A 198 5.96 -20.16 -18.10
N TYR A 199 5.42 -19.05 -17.57
CA TYR A 199 4.05 -18.97 -17.08
C TYR A 199 3.18 -18.13 -18.03
N GLU A 200 2.81 -18.69 -19.20
CA GLU A 200 1.96 -18.03 -20.20
C GLU A 200 0.61 -17.56 -19.61
N GLU A 201 0.02 -18.37 -18.70
CA GLU A 201 -1.22 -18.02 -18.01
C GLU A 201 -1.06 -16.79 -17.08
N LEU A 202 0.14 -16.57 -16.53
CA LEU A 202 0.41 -15.40 -15.68
C LEU A 202 0.42 -14.11 -16.49
N GLU A 203 1.05 -14.13 -17.66
CA GLU A 203 1.06 -12.98 -18.58
C GLU A 203 -0.35 -12.62 -19.01
N SER A 204 -1.17 -13.63 -19.38
CA SER A 204 -2.57 -13.43 -19.73
C SER A 204 -3.39 -12.84 -18.58
N ALA A 205 -3.25 -13.36 -17.36
CA ALA A 205 -3.97 -12.86 -16.18
C ALA A 205 -3.60 -11.41 -15.86
N ILE A 206 -2.33 -11.03 -16.01
CA ILE A 206 -1.85 -9.66 -15.82
C ILE A 206 -2.40 -8.74 -16.91
N ALA A 207 -2.42 -9.19 -18.17
CA ALA A 207 -2.99 -8.43 -19.27
C ALA A 207 -4.50 -8.16 -19.06
N ASP A 208 -5.25 -9.18 -18.63
CA ASP A 208 -6.66 -9.06 -18.29
C ASP A 208 -6.90 -8.07 -17.12
N LEU A 209 -6.07 -8.14 -16.09
CA LEU A 209 -6.13 -7.22 -14.96
C LEU A 209 -5.83 -5.77 -15.39
N SER A 210 -4.88 -5.59 -16.33
CA SER A 210 -4.58 -4.30 -16.95
C SER A 210 -5.73 -3.76 -17.78
N TYR A 211 -6.35 -4.60 -18.60
CA TYR A 211 -7.50 -4.22 -19.42
C TYR A 211 -8.68 -3.76 -18.57
N HIS A 212 -8.88 -4.39 -17.40
CA HIS A 212 -9.94 -4.07 -16.47
C HIS A 212 -9.55 -3.03 -15.40
N TRP A 213 -8.39 -2.37 -15.53
CA TRP A 213 -7.98 -1.28 -14.65
C TRP A 213 -8.99 -0.14 -14.69
N LYS A 214 -9.58 0.19 -13.53
CA LYS A 214 -10.69 1.14 -13.45
C LYS A 214 -10.49 2.14 -12.31
N PRO A 215 -9.68 3.19 -12.52
CA PRO A 215 -9.44 4.21 -11.51
C PRO A 215 -10.72 4.98 -11.17
N CYS A 216 -11.01 5.14 -9.89
CA CYS A 216 -12.25 5.76 -9.43
C CYS A 216 -12.16 6.51 -8.09
N CYS A 217 -11.00 6.51 -7.44
CA CYS A 217 -10.78 7.22 -6.17
C CYS A 217 -9.30 7.55 -5.99
N LEU A 218 -8.99 8.32 -4.95
CA LEU A 218 -7.63 8.55 -4.49
C LEU A 218 -7.08 7.28 -3.85
N THR A 219 -5.92 6.79 -4.33
CA THR A 219 -5.22 5.61 -3.83
C THR A 219 -3.82 5.95 -3.37
N HIS A 220 -3.31 5.21 -2.40
CA HIS A 220 -1.95 5.32 -1.87
C HIS A 220 -0.90 4.71 -2.81
N ASN A 221 -1.23 3.58 -3.43
CA ASN A 221 -0.44 2.78 -4.39
C ASN A 221 0.83 2.11 -3.84
N ASP A 222 1.19 2.34 -2.58
CA ASP A 222 2.28 1.63 -1.90
C ASP A 222 1.91 1.38 -0.42
N LEU A 223 0.67 0.90 -0.18
CA LEU A 223 0.17 0.67 1.17
C LEU A 223 0.65 -0.68 1.71
N GLN A 224 1.95 -0.75 2.00
CA GLN A 224 2.61 -1.88 2.66
C GLN A 224 2.68 -1.64 4.18
N LEU A 225 3.02 -2.68 4.96
CA LEU A 225 3.09 -2.58 6.43
C LEU A 225 4.17 -1.62 6.92
N ASP A 226 5.26 -1.45 6.18
CA ASP A 226 6.30 -0.46 6.45
C ASP A 226 5.84 0.99 6.23
N ASN A 227 4.77 1.20 5.45
CA ASN A 227 4.14 2.50 5.20
C ASN A 227 2.94 2.80 6.14
N ILE A 228 2.71 1.92 7.13
CA ILE A 228 1.70 2.10 8.16
C ILE A 228 2.39 2.24 9.51
N LEU A 229 2.08 3.30 10.21
CA LEU A 229 2.52 3.52 11.59
C LEU A 229 1.41 3.08 12.55
N VAL A 230 1.78 2.41 13.64
CA VAL A 230 0.89 2.02 14.74
C VAL A 230 1.32 2.69 16.04
N HIS A 231 0.36 3.21 16.79
CA HIS A 231 0.63 3.88 18.07
C HIS A 231 1.04 2.87 19.14
N SER A 232 2.05 3.19 19.94
CA SER A 232 2.60 2.31 20.98
C SER A 232 1.58 1.92 22.07
N ARG A 233 0.59 2.79 22.32
CA ARG A 233 -0.52 2.57 23.27
C ARG A 233 -1.84 2.20 22.58
N TRP A 234 -1.77 1.50 21.43
CA TRP A 234 -2.92 1.13 20.60
C TRP A 234 -4.10 0.50 21.38
N GLN A 235 -3.82 -0.22 22.49
CA GLN A 235 -4.84 -0.87 23.33
C GLN A 235 -5.74 0.10 24.10
N ASN A 236 -5.32 1.36 24.27
CA ASN A 236 -5.99 2.36 25.10
C ASN A 236 -6.47 3.57 24.28
N LEU A 237 -6.50 3.43 22.95
CA LEU A 237 -6.90 4.52 22.05
C LEU A 237 -8.12 4.09 21.26
N ASP A 238 -9.12 4.98 21.19
CA ASP A 238 -10.28 4.82 20.33
C ASP A 238 -10.04 5.42 18.93
N ASP A 239 -9.13 6.40 18.84
CA ASP A 239 -8.81 7.12 17.61
C ASP A 239 -7.29 7.13 17.36
N CYS A 240 -6.92 7.43 16.12
CA CYS A 240 -5.51 7.61 15.72
C CYS A 240 -4.60 6.40 15.97
N LEU A 241 -5.16 5.17 15.99
CA LEU A 241 -4.36 3.97 16.17
C LEU A 241 -3.29 3.82 15.09
N VAL A 242 -3.65 4.17 13.86
CA VAL A 242 -2.79 4.00 12.68
C VAL A 242 -2.61 5.31 11.92
N ARG A 243 -1.49 5.42 11.20
CA ARG A 243 -1.22 6.50 10.25
C ARG A 243 -0.55 5.95 9.01
N PHE A 244 -0.94 6.48 7.85
CA PHE A 244 -0.31 6.16 6.57
C PHE A 244 0.77 7.21 6.28
N LYS A 245 1.93 6.77 5.79
CA LYS A 245 3.06 7.63 5.45
C LYS A 245 3.55 7.34 4.02
N GLN A 246 4.43 8.19 3.48
CA GLN A 246 5.04 8.05 2.15
C GLN A 246 4.03 8.12 0.98
N TRP A 247 3.38 9.26 0.86
CA TRP A 247 2.40 9.54 -0.19
C TRP A 247 3.03 9.91 -1.55
N GLY A 248 4.29 9.57 -1.77
CA GLY A 248 5.03 9.94 -2.98
C GLY A 248 4.54 9.30 -4.28
N VAL A 249 3.73 8.23 -4.20
CA VAL A 249 3.21 7.50 -5.37
C VAL A 249 1.69 7.45 -5.43
N TYR A 250 1.02 8.29 -4.63
CA TYR A 250 -0.44 8.38 -4.69
C TYR A 250 -0.93 8.77 -6.08
N ALA A 251 -2.12 8.34 -6.45
CA ALA A 251 -2.72 8.68 -7.72
C ALA A 251 -4.26 8.53 -7.70
N TRP A 252 -4.90 8.90 -8.79
CA TRP A 252 -6.27 8.48 -9.07
C TRP A 252 -6.25 7.03 -9.54
N GLY A 253 -6.70 6.10 -8.70
CA GLY A 253 -6.47 4.68 -8.88
C GLY A 253 -7.68 3.78 -8.62
N ASP A 254 -7.41 2.49 -8.67
CA ASP A 254 -8.36 1.42 -8.39
C ASP A 254 -8.22 0.98 -6.91
N PRO A 255 -9.29 1.10 -6.10
CA PRO A 255 -9.22 0.79 -4.67
C PRO A 255 -8.82 -0.65 -4.36
N ALA A 256 -9.03 -1.58 -5.28
CA ALA A 256 -8.64 -2.97 -5.10
C ALA A 256 -7.10 -3.14 -5.06
N PHE A 257 -6.35 -2.22 -5.68
CA PHE A 257 -4.89 -2.28 -5.65
C PHE A 257 -4.31 -1.95 -4.27
N ASP A 258 -4.81 -0.92 -3.59
CA ASP A 258 -4.36 -0.61 -2.22
C ASP A 258 -4.66 -1.77 -1.25
N LEU A 259 -5.88 -2.33 -1.33
CA LEU A 259 -6.22 -3.52 -0.54
C LEU A 259 -5.32 -4.71 -0.91
N GLY A 260 -5.11 -4.96 -2.20
CA GLY A 260 -4.24 -6.04 -2.66
C GLY A 260 -2.81 -5.90 -2.15
N THR A 261 -2.23 -4.70 -2.22
CA THR A 261 -0.89 -4.40 -1.71
C THR A 261 -0.81 -4.62 -0.19
N LEU A 262 -1.82 -4.16 0.53
CA LEU A 262 -1.92 -4.35 1.97
C LEU A 262 -2.00 -5.85 2.34
N LEU A 263 -2.90 -6.61 1.72
CA LEU A 263 -3.04 -8.04 1.98
C LEU A 263 -1.76 -8.80 1.60
N ALA A 264 -1.12 -8.44 0.49
CA ALA A 264 0.16 -9.03 0.08
C ALA A 264 1.23 -8.86 1.16
N SER A 265 1.31 -7.69 1.80
CA SER A 265 2.31 -7.46 2.84
C SER A 265 2.06 -8.26 4.13
N TYR A 266 0.81 -8.60 4.45
CA TYR A 266 0.51 -9.61 5.48
C TYR A 266 0.92 -11.02 5.04
N LEU A 267 0.65 -11.40 3.79
CA LEU A 267 1.07 -12.70 3.26
C LEU A 267 2.61 -12.82 3.20
N GLN A 268 3.32 -11.71 2.99
CA GLN A 268 4.79 -11.69 3.04
C GLN A 268 5.32 -12.08 4.42
N ILE A 269 4.65 -11.72 5.52
CA ILE A 269 5.06 -12.16 6.87
C ILE A 269 5.02 -13.69 6.96
N TRP A 270 3.92 -14.30 6.52
CA TRP A 270 3.78 -15.75 6.45
C TRP A 270 4.83 -16.37 5.53
N LEU A 271 4.90 -15.92 4.27
CA LEU A 271 5.80 -16.48 3.24
C LEU A 271 7.29 -16.27 3.56
N SER A 272 7.65 -15.20 4.26
CA SER A 272 9.03 -14.98 4.73
C SER A 272 9.41 -15.87 5.92
N SER A 273 8.44 -16.51 6.56
CA SER A 273 8.65 -17.43 7.68
C SER A 273 8.72 -18.92 7.26
N LEU A 274 8.67 -19.20 5.95
CA LEU A 274 8.73 -20.55 5.42
C LEU A 274 10.05 -21.23 5.77
N VAL A 275 9.96 -22.50 6.14
CA VAL A 275 11.12 -23.39 6.21
C VAL A 275 11.38 -23.94 4.80
N VAL A 276 12.42 -23.42 4.16
CA VAL A 276 12.74 -23.76 2.78
C VAL A 276 13.96 -24.67 2.72
N ASP A 277 13.75 -25.96 2.45
CA ASP A 277 14.79 -26.98 2.26
C ASP A 277 14.70 -27.57 0.85
N SER A 278 15.81 -28.16 0.37
CA SER A 278 15.85 -28.80 -0.96
C SER A 278 15.06 -30.10 -1.03
N SER A 279 14.75 -30.70 0.11
CA SER A 279 13.98 -31.94 0.23
C SER A 279 12.48 -31.72 0.36
N LEU A 280 12.05 -30.47 0.61
CA LEU A 280 10.64 -30.10 0.80
C LEU A 280 10.06 -29.56 -0.51
N ASP A 281 8.83 -29.96 -0.81
CA ASP A 281 8.04 -29.30 -1.83
C ASP A 281 7.40 -28.00 -1.31
N LEU A 282 6.66 -27.30 -2.18
CA LEU A 282 6.04 -26.02 -1.80
C LEU A 282 4.97 -26.20 -0.71
N GLU A 283 4.14 -27.25 -0.79
CA GLU A 283 3.05 -27.47 0.15
C GLU A 283 3.60 -27.81 1.53
N GLU A 284 4.58 -28.71 1.58
CA GLU A 284 5.30 -29.02 2.82
C GLU A 284 5.98 -27.79 3.44
N SER A 285 6.59 -26.93 2.62
CA SER A 285 7.20 -25.68 3.08
C SER A 285 6.17 -24.70 3.64
N LEU A 286 4.98 -24.60 3.02
CA LEU A 286 3.88 -23.76 3.49
C LEU A 286 3.31 -24.24 4.84
N ASP A 287 3.23 -25.54 5.05
CA ASP A 287 2.75 -26.16 6.29
C ASP A 287 3.74 -26.00 7.46
N LEU A 288 5.04 -25.90 7.15
CA LEU A 288 6.13 -25.74 8.13
C LEU A 288 6.48 -24.29 8.43
N ALA A 289 5.69 -23.33 7.96
CA ALA A 289 5.92 -21.90 8.22
C ALA A 289 5.94 -21.60 9.73
N LEU A 290 6.93 -20.82 10.21
CA LEU A 290 7.03 -20.42 11.61
C LEU A 290 5.86 -19.53 12.07
N ILE A 291 5.32 -18.74 11.15
CA ILE A 291 4.07 -17.99 11.32
C ILE A 291 3.08 -18.61 10.34
N SER A 292 2.07 -19.33 10.83
CA SER A 292 1.08 -19.97 9.99
C SER A 292 0.16 -18.95 9.32
N LEU A 293 -0.40 -19.32 8.17
CA LEU A 293 -1.40 -18.49 7.49
C LEU A 293 -2.61 -18.22 8.39
N ASP A 294 -3.05 -19.20 9.18
CA ASP A 294 -4.16 -19.06 10.14
C ASP A 294 -3.93 -17.95 11.16
N THR A 295 -2.68 -17.62 11.45
CA THR A 295 -2.31 -16.54 12.37
C THR A 295 -2.61 -15.15 11.78
N VAL A 296 -2.44 -14.98 10.47
CA VAL A 296 -2.67 -13.68 9.80
C VAL A 296 -4.06 -13.54 9.19
N GLN A 297 -4.74 -14.64 8.89
CA GLN A 297 -6.09 -14.66 8.29
C GLN A 297 -7.12 -13.81 9.03
N PRO A 298 -7.22 -13.82 10.38
CA PRO A 298 -8.18 -12.97 11.08
C PRO A 298 -8.01 -11.49 10.79
N SER A 299 -6.75 -11.02 10.61
CA SER A 299 -6.47 -9.63 10.23
C SER A 299 -6.91 -9.32 8.79
N LEU A 300 -6.67 -10.24 7.84
CA LEU A 300 -7.12 -10.08 6.45
C LEU A 300 -8.65 -9.97 6.39
N ILE A 301 -9.36 -10.83 7.13
CA ILE A 301 -10.81 -10.81 7.23
C ILE A 301 -11.30 -9.50 7.86
N ALA A 302 -10.68 -9.05 8.95
CA ALA A 302 -11.06 -7.82 9.66
C ALA A 302 -10.91 -6.59 8.75
N ILE A 303 -9.80 -6.48 8.00
CA ILE A 303 -9.57 -5.42 7.02
C ILE A 303 -10.70 -5.41 5.99
N MET A 304 -10.94 -6.55 5.35
CA MET A 304 -11.92 -6.65 4.26
C MET A 304 -13.35 -6.39 4.72
N ARG A 305 -13.76 -6.99 5.86
CA ARG A 305 -15.11 -6.77 6.43
C ARG A 305 -15.35 -5.30 6.77
N THR A 306 -14.40 -4.69 7.48
CA THR A 306 -14.52 -3.28 7.88
C THR A 306 -14.54 -2.37 6.66
N TYR A 307 -13.68 -2.61 5.69
CA TYR A 307 -13.65 -1.87 4.44
C TYR A 307 -15.00 -1.94 3.72
N LEU A 308 -15.56 -3.14 3.52
CA LEU A 308 -16.82 -3.34 2.83
C LEU A 308 -18.05 -2.83 3.62
N GLN A 309 -17.99 -2.82 4.96
CA GLN A 309 -19.01 -2.22 5.80
C GLN A 309 -19.09 -0.69 5.63
N ILE A 310 -17.93 -0.03 5.51
CA ILE A 310 -17.84 1.42 5.40
C ILE A 310 -18.04 1.88 3.96
N PHE A 311 -17.57 1.10 2.98
CA PHE A 311 -17.67 1.42 1.57
C PHE A 311 -18.38 0.33 0.74
N PRO A 312 -19.66 0.01 1.03
CA PRO A 312 -20.41 -1.06 0.34
C PRO A 312 -20.67 -0.75 -1.14
N MET A 313 -20.74 0.54 -1.53
CA MET A 313 -20.97 0.95 -2.92
C MET A 313 -19.87 0.43 -3.88
N VAL A 314 -18.70 0.08 -3.38
CA VAL A 314 -17.64 -0.51 -4.19
C VAL A 314 -18.05 -1.83 -4.83
N LEU A 315 -18.91 -2.62 -4.16
CA LEU A 315 -19.43 -3.89 -4.68
C LEU A 315 -20.44 -3.70 -5.83
N GLU A 316 -21.19 -2.59 -5.83
CA GLU A 316 -22.09 -2.23 -6.93
C GLU A 316 -21.29 -1.79 -8.15
N TYR A 317 -20.20 -1.05 -7.94
CA TYR A 317 -19.34 -0.54 -8.98
C TYR A 317 -18.41 -1.61 -9.57
N PHE A 318 -17.93 -2.53 -8.72
CA PHE A 318 -17.14 -3.70 -9.08
C PHE A 318 -17.80 -4.98 -8.56
N PRO A 319 -18.65 -5.64 -9.33
CA PRO A 319 -19.35 -6.85 -8.86
C PRO A 319 -18.43 -7.98 -8.39
N GLN A 320 -17.18 -8.02 -8.91
CA GLN A 320 -16.16 -9.00 -8.55
C GLN A 320 -15.05 -8.38 -7.68
N PHE A 321 -15.36 -7.39 -6.86
CA PHE A 321 -14.36 -6.61 -6.11
C PHE A 321 -13.41 -7.48 -5.28
N ILE A 322 -13.92 -8.47 -4.54
CA ILE A 322 -13.09 -9.35 -3.69
C ILE A 322 -12.13 -10.19 -4.55
N ILE A 323 -12.61 -10.74 -5.66
CA ILE A 323 -11.78 -11.48 -6.62
C ILE A 323 -10.65 -10.60 -7.15
N ARG A 324 -11.00 -9.37 -7.49
CA ARG A 324 -10.07 -8.34 -7.96
C ARG A 324 -9.01 -7.98 -6.91
N VAL A 325 -9.38 -7.87 -5.65
CA VAL A 325 -8.44 -7.68 -4.54
C VAL A 325 -7.45 -8.86 -4.45
N VAL A 326 -7.95 -10.10 -4.57
CA VAL A 326 -7.09 -11.30 -4.58
C VAL A 326 -6.09 -11.28 -5.75
N GLN A 327 -6.54 -10.89 -6.94
CA GLN A 327 -5.65 -10.76 -8.11
C GLN A 327 -4.57 -9.68 -7.87
N PHE A 328 -4.94 -8.51 -7.34
CA PHE A 328 -3.97 -7.48 -6.97
C PHE A 328 -3.05 -7.90 -5.82
N THR A 329 -3.51 -8.78 -4.92
CA THR A 329 -2.62 -9.37 -3.90
C THR A 329 -1.52 -10.21 -4.57
N GLY A 330 -1.87 -11.02 -5.57
CA GLY A 330 -0.90 -11.77 -6.35
C GLY A 330 0.09 -10.86 -7.11
N LEU A 331 -0.42 -9.81 -7.74
CA LEU A 331 0.41 -8.82 -8.44
C LEU A 331 1.39 -8.11 -7.48
N ALA A 332 0.92 -7.72 -6.30
CA ALA A 332 1.75 -7.05 -5.31
C ALA A 332 2.88 -7.95 -4.75
N LEU A 333 2.65 -9.27 -4.64
CA LEU A 333 3.74 -10.21 -4.31
C LEU A 333 4.81 -10.23 -5.40
N ILE A 334 4.43 -10.18 -6.67
CA ILE A 334 5.38 -10.11 -7.79
C ILE A 334 6.16 -8.78 -7.75
N HIS A 335 5.51 -7.65 -7.49
CA HIS A 335 6.18 -6.36 -7.33
C HIS A 335 7.18 -6.38 -6.17
N TYR A 336 6.84 -7.03 -5.05
CA TYR A 336 7.77 -7.18 -3.95
C TYR A 336 9.02 -7.97 -4.34
N ILE A 337 8.88 -9.09 -5.07
CA ILE A 337 10.01 -9.85 -5.61
C ILE A 337 10.88 -8.97 -6.51
N GLN A 338 10.26 -8.19 -7.40
CA GLN A 338 10.98 -7.26 -8.29
C GLN A 338 11.72 -6.17 -7.49
N LYS A 339 11.09 -5.63 -6.44
CA LYS A 339 11.74 -4.69 -5.51
C LYS A 339 12.97 -5.33 -4.87
N CYS A 340 12.88 -6.56 -4.37
CA CYS A 340 14.01 -7.29 -3.79
C CYS A 340 15.15 -7.51 -4.80
N ILE A 341 14.83 -7.89 -6.03
CA ILE A 341 15.81 -8.07 -7.11
C ILE A 341 16.50 -6.74 -7.44
N ASN A 342 15.73 -5.65 -7.58
CA ASN A 342 16.25 -4.35 -7.98
C ASN A 342 17.14 -3.73 -6.90
N TYR A 343 16.73 -3.78 -5.63
CA TYR A 343 17.46 -3.14 -4.52
C TYR A 343 18.52 -4.04 -3.91
N TYR A 344 18.18 -5.30 -3.61
CA TYR A 344 19.05 -6.22 -2.87
C TYR A 344 19.82 -7.19 -3.76
N LYS A 345 19.51 -7.24 -5.07
CA LYS A 345 20.19 -8.06 -6.09
C LYS A 345 20.15 -9.56 -5.80
N TYR A 346 19.10 -10.04 -5.09
CA TYR A 346 18.94 -11.46 -4.81
C TYR A 346 17.55 -11.98 -5.12
N PHE A 347 17.48 -13.27 -5.48
CA PHE A 347 16.27 -14.04 -5.70
C PHE A 347 16.54 -15.45 -5.17
N ASP A 348 15.77 -15.88 -4.18
CA ASP A 348 15.97 -17.16 -3.48
C ASP A 348 14.70 -18.03 -3.53
N LYS A 349 14.74 -19.17 -2.84
CA LYS A 349 13.62 -20.11 -2.78
C LYS A 349 12.37 -19.51 -2.12
N THR A 350 12.53 -18.61 -1.17
CA THR A 350 11.41 -17.89 -0.54
C THR A 350 10.69 -17.02 -1.58
N HIS A 351 11.46 -16.31 -2.42
CA HIS A 351 10.89 -15.53 -3.53
C HIS A 351 10.24 -16.41 -4.59
N LEU A 352 10.80 -17.61 -4.84
CA LEU A 352 10.17 -18.59 -5.73
C LEU A 352 8.81 -19.04 -5.17
N SER A 353 8.72 -19.35 -3.87
CA SER A 353 7.46 -19.69 -3.21
C SER A 353 6.44 -18.54 -3.28
N MET A 354 6.91 -17.28 -3.08
CA MET A 354 6.07 -16.09 -3.25
C MET A 354 5.56 -15.94 -4.69
N LEU A 355 6.40 -16.24 -5.69
CA LEU A 355 6.00 -16.19 -7.11
C LEU A 355 4.93 -17.22 -7.42
N GLU A 356 5.06 -18.46 -6.94
CA GLU A 356 4.06 -19.52 -7.13
C GLU A 356 2.73 -19.17 -6.46
N VAL A 357 2.76 -18.63 -5.24
CA VAL A 357 1.55 -18.15 -4.56
C VAL A 357 0.96 -16.99 -5.36
N GLY A 358 1.75 -15.98 -5.73
CA GLY A 358 1.30 -14.84 -6.52
C GLY A 358 0.65 -15.25 -7.85
N LYS A 359 1.24 -16.23 -8.54
CA LYS A 359 0.69 -16.82 -9.76
C LYS A 359 -0.69 -17.45 -9.50
N LYS A 360 -0.84 -18.28 -8.45
CA LYS A 360 -2.12 -18.91 -8.09
C LYS A 360 -3.20 -17.86 -7.80
N LEU A 361 -2.84 -16.75 -7.11
CA LEU A 361 -3.75 -15.65 -6.81
C LEU A 361 -4.23 -14.90 -8.06
N LEU A 362 -3.36 -14.75 -9.05
CA LEU A 362 -3.69 -14.08 -10.32
C LEU A 362 -4.50 -14.97 -11.26
N THR A 363 -4.11 -16.25 -11.40
CA THR A 363 -4.68 -17.16 -12.41
C THR A 363 -5.91 -17.93 -11.93
N MET A 364 -6.02 -18.18 -10.62
CA MET A 364 -7.12 -18.93 -9.99
C MET A 364 -7.67 -18.21 -8.75
N PRO A 365 -8.11 -16.93 -8.87
CA PRO A 365 -8.45 -16.10 -7.71
C PRO A 365 -9.66 -16.64 -6.92
N GLU A 366 -10.67 -17.23 -7.56
CA GLU A 366 -11.83 -17.81 -6.87
C GLU A 366 -11.43 -18.98 -5.96
N ASN A 367 -10.56 -19.88 -6.43
CA ASN A 367 -10.07 -21.01 -5.66
C ASN A 367 -9.13 -20.55 -4.54
N SER A 368 -8.32 -19.51 -4.80
CA SER A 368 -7.36 -18.96 -3.86
C SER A 368 -8.02 -18.18 -2.73
N LEU A 369 -9.20 -17.63 -2.94
CA LEU A 369 -9.92 -16.81 -1.98
C LEU A 369 -10.17 -17.58 -0.68
N LEU A 370 -10.67 -18.82 -0.77
CA LEU A 370 -10.92 -19.65 0.41
C LEU A 370 -9.61 -19.93 1.18
N ASN A 371 -8.53 -20.19 0.46
CA ASN A 371 -7.23 -20.48 1.08
C ASN A 371 -6.68 -19.25 1.82
N ILE A 372 -6.76 -18.03 1.22
CA ILE A 372 -6.22 -16.81 1.84
C ILE A 372 -7.02 -16.41 3.07
N PHE A 373 -8.34 -16.43 2.98
CA PHE A 373 -9.20 -15.94 4.07
C PHE A 373 -9.61 -17.04 5.06
N GLY A 374 -9.45 -18.33 4.72
CA GLY A 374 -9.93 -19.44 5.55
C GLY A 374 -11.44 -19.47 5.72
N THR A 375 -12.17 -18.67 4.93
CA THR A 375 -13.63 -18.52 5.04
C THR A 375 -14.25 -18.21 3.68
N SER A 376 -15.57 -18.43 3.57
CA SER A 376 -16.29 -18.18 2.33
C SER A 376 -16.45 -16.67 2.04
N PRO A 377 -16.57 -16.25 0.75
CA PRO A 377 -16.86 -14.86 0.41
C PRO A 377 -18.09 -14.28 1.10
N GLN A 378 -19.09 -15.12 1.35
CA GLN A 378 -20.33 -14.72 2.02
C GLN A 378 -20.09 -14.29 3.46
N GLU A 379 -19.10 -14.84 4.13
CA GLU A 379 -18.74 -14.48 5.50
C GLU A 379 -17.91 -13.20 5.58
N ILE A 380 -17.25 -12.82 4.49
CA ILE A 380 -16.52 -11.55 4.37
C ILE A 380 -17.47 -10.40 4.09
N LEU A 381 -18.58 -10.67 3.39
CA LEU A 381 -19.57 -9.66 3.04
C LEU A 381 -20.35 -9.17 4.27
N PRO A 382 -20.71 -7.87 4.32
CA PRO A 382 -21.56 -7.34 5.39
C PRO A 382 -22.93 -8.02 5.42
N SER A 383 -23.40 -8.40 6.59
CA SER A 383 -24.66 -9.14 6.82
C SER A 383 -25.93 -8.41 6.34
N VAL A 384 -25.84 -7.16 5.90
CA VAL A 384 -26.96 -6.28 5.54
C VAL A 384 -27.16 -6.13 4.04
N ILE A 385 -26.22 -6.64 3.23
CA ILE A 385 -26.37 -6.57 1.77
C ILE A 385 -27.06 -7.85 1.30
N GLY A 386 -28.36 -7.78 1.09
CA GLY A 386 -29.14 -8.80 0.37
C GLY A 386 -28.81 -8.86 -1.12
N VAL A 387 -27.53 -8.71 -1.47
CA VAL A 387 -27.02 -8.91 -2.82
C VAL A 387 -26.87 -10.40 -3.02
N LYS A 388 -27.80 -11.02 -3.74
CA LYS A 388 -27.59 -12.34 -4.32
C LYS A 388 -26.47 -12.23 -5.33
N ILE A 389 -25.24 -12.56 -4.90
CA ILE A 389 -24.15 -12.79 -5.84
C ILE A 389 -24.55 -14.06 -6.60
N GLY A 390 -24.97 -13.87 -7.85
CA GLY A 390 -25.23 -14.98 -8.75
C GLY A 390 -23.89 -15.59 -9.15
N VAL A 391 -23.44 -16.61 -8.41
CA VAL A 391 -22.43 -17.54 -8.90
C VAL A 391 -23.06 -18.22 -10.12
N LYS A 392 -22.63 -17.86 -11.31
CA LYS A 392 -22.98 -18.59 -12.54
C LYS A 392 -22.27 -19.94 -12.50
N THR A 393 -22.90 -20.91 -11.86
CA THR A 393 -22.57 -22.30 -12.12
C THR A 393 -23.02 -22.61 -13.54
N TYR A 394 -22.08 -22.81 -14.45
CA TYR A 394 -22.36 -23.30 -15.78
C TYR A 394 -22.80 -24.76 -15.72
N SER A 395 -24.09 -24.96 -15.48
CA SER A 395 -24.76 -26.21 -15.78
C SER A 395 -25.35 -26.07 -17.20
N LYS A 396 -24.77 -26.76 -18.16
CA LYS A 396 -25.37 -26.95 -19.49
C LYS A 396 -26.70 -27.70 -19.34
N LYS A 397 -27.84 -26.99 -19.40
CA LYS A 397 -29.11 -27.54 -19.86
C LYS A 397 -30.03 -26.42 -20.37
N ASN A 398 -30.29 -26.49 -21.67
CA ASN A 398 -31.44 -26.03 -22.44
C ASN A 398 -32.15 -24.72 -22.08
N GLY A 399 -31.85 -23.70 -22.88
CA GLY A 399 -32.68 -22.66 -23.46
C GLY A 399 -33.95 -22.19 -22.77
N ARG A 400 -33.91 -20.97 -22.21
CA ARG A 400 -34.89 -19.87 -22.36
C ARG A 400 -34.48 -18.73 -21.41
N GLU A 401 -34.16 -17.59 -21.97
CA GLU A 401 -33.99 -16.32 -21.25
C GLU A 401 -35.33 -15.82 -20.76
N THR A 402 -35.38 -15.41 -19.48
CA THR A 402 -36.43 -14.52 -18.98
C THR A 402 -35.80 -13.43 -18.13
N ASP A 403 -35.89 -12.20 -18.61
CA ASP A 403 -35.57 -10.96 -17.90
C ASP A 403 -36.40 -10.85 -16.61
N ARG A 404 -35.71 -10.63 -15.47
CA ARG A 404 -36.37 -10.20 -14.23
C ARG A 404 -35.82 -8.82 -13.84
N GLN A 405 -36.70 -7.86 -13.82
CA GLN A 405 -36.55 -6.50 -13.32
C GLN A 405 -36.10 -6.49 -11.84
N ILE A 406 -35.12 -5.66 -11.52
CA ILE A 406 -34.60 -5.45 -10.16
C ILE A 406 -35.37 -4.28 -9.53
N ALA A 407 -35.93 -4.49 -8.33
CA ALA A 407 -36.59 -3.46 -7.54
C ALA A 407 -35.56 -2.59 -6.77
N PRO A 408 -35.82 -1.29 -6.55
CA PRO A 408 -34.90 -0.40 -5.86
C PRO A 408 -34.83 -0.67 -4.35
N ILE A 409 -33.60 -0.62 -3.80
CA ILE A 409 -33.29 -0.86 -2.39
C ILE A 409 -33.30 0.45 -1.61
N TYR A 410 -34.03 0.49 -0.50
CA TYR A 410 -34.09 1.61 0.45
C TYR A 410 -32.99 1.46 1.51
N TYR A 411 -32.23 2.54 1.77
CA TYR A 411 -31.19 2.59 2.82
C TYR A 411 -31.75 3.20 4.12
N PRO A 412 -31.57 2.59 5.29
CA PRO A 412 -31.79 3.25 6.56
C PRO A 412 -30.63 4.22 6.87
N LYS A 413 -30.98 5.48 7.24
CA LYS A 413 -30.02 6.48 7.72
C LYS A 413 -29.49 6.08 9.10
N THR A 414 -28.35 5.40 9.16
CA THR A 414 -27.59 5.24 10.40
C THR A 414 -26.64 6.41 10.56
N ARG A 415 -26.79 7.17 11.63
CA ARG A 415 -25.81 8.18 12.07
C ARG A 415 -24.56 7.43 12.54
N LEU A 416 -23.51 7.45 11.72
CA LEU A 416 -22.17 7.05 12.16
C LEU A 416 -21.58 8.24 12.94
N ARG A 417 -21.24 8.03 14.22
CA ARG A 417 -20.40 8.94 14.98
C ARG A 417 -18.96 8.71 14.55
N GLY A 418 -18.29 9.74 14.07
CA GLY A 418 -16.84 9.81 13.90
C GLY A 418 -16.29 9.25 12.58
N CYS A 419 -16.70 9.75 11.42
CA CYS A 419 -15.92 9.82 10.17
C CYS A 419 -16.20 11.16 9.51
#